data_5f4b82e7583da3a70012a0095535c759
#
_entry.id   5f4b82e7583da3a70012a0095535c759
#
_cell.length_a   1.000
_cell.length_b   1.000
_cell.length_c   1.000
_cell.angle_alpha   90.00
_cell.angle_beta   90.00
_cell.angle_gamma   90.00
#
_symmetry.space_group_name_H-M   'P 1'
#
loop_
_entity.id
_entity.type
_entity.pdbx_description
1 polymer ?
#
loop_
_entity_poly.entity_id
_entity_poly.type
_entity_poly.pdbx_seq_one_letter_code
_entity_poly.pdbx_strand_id
1 'polypeptide(L)'
;MVKQMIHRLKFSIYAVTRLLVITSYIAWPVDSFAEPPRGVDCVATELLPSSIVACADVSDLGGVLETVLNHPLRAKLEAMPVYVGLMASGAPGQLQMGLRAFEASMGKPWQEALDKLTDGGITVALDASDGGVAVLVHSSDSELLERFRGFILALRQMQGAAAKQGDYRGFMADMVSDKLKMVRMHDWLLLTNNGELGKAIIDQYLDRNSDTLATNEAYVAAAKNLDASDAAHRVVSAFLDIKTLRDAGVAKGVFNEKIDNFAGEVALGGVLANLRHTPYVTGQLQLTTAGLALKLAAPHQRNWESPREYFFGEPELATAPALLEVPNRLFALSTHRDLSQMWLRSGDLLTDRGNDQLAVADTALTTFFSGRDFGEDILGLLA
;
A
#
# COMPACT_ATOMS: atom_id res chain seq x y z
N MET A 1 7.20 -15.18 13.73
CA MET A 1 7.15 -13.74 13.57
C MET A 1 6.38 -13.32 12.30
N VAL A 2 6.78 -13.75 11.10
CA VAL A 2 6.12 -13.37 9.82
C VAL A 2 4.64 -13.75 9.74
N LYS A 3 4.21 -14.94 10.17
CA LYS A 3 2.78 -15.33 10.22
C LYS A 3 1.95 -14.40 11.14
N GLN A 4 2.54 -13.95 12.25
CA GLN A 4 1.90 -12.97 13.13
C GLN A 4 1.83 -11.58 12.49
N MET A 5 2.85 -11.17 11.74
CA MET A 5 2.88 -9.88 11.05
C MET A 5 1.85 -9.83 9.90
N ILE A 6 1.76 -10.87 9.06
CA ILE A 6 0.75 -10.98 8.00
C ILE A 6 -0.66 -11.05 8.61
N HIS A 7 -0.83 -11.73 9.73
CA HIS A 7 -2.13 -11.80 10.43
C HIS A 7 -2.49 -10.45 11.07
N ARG A 8 -1.50 -9.72 11.61
CA ARG A 8 -1.68 -8.35 12.14
C ARG A 8 -1.97 -7.34 11.03
N LEU A 9 -1.31 -7.46 9.86
CA LEU A 9 -1.57 -6.62 8.69
C LEU A 9 -3.00 -6.83 8.15
N LYS A 10 -3.44 -8.08 8.00
CA LYS A 10 -4.83 -8.40 7.64
C LYS A 10 -5.83 -7.87 8.66
N PHE A 11 -5.53 -7.98 9.95
CA PHE A 11 -6.39 -7.48 11.01
C PHE A 11 -6.44 -5.94 11.06
N SER A 12 -5.33 -5.26 10.76
CA SER A 12 -5.26 -3.79 10.74
C SER A 12 -6.06 -3.21 9.57
N ILE A 13 -5.96 -3.80 8.37
CA ILE A 13 -6.77 -3.41 7.20
C ILE A 13 -8.26 -3.69 7.47
N TYR A 14 -8.61 -4.83 8.09
CA TYR A 14 -9.99 -5.14 8.49
C TYR A 14 -10.52 -4.22 9.59
N ALA A 15 -9.65 -3.77 10.52
CA ALA A 15 -10.05 -2.84 11.58
C ALA A 15 -10.38 -1.44 11.03
N VAL A 16 -9.56 -0.94 10.10
CA VAL A 16 -9.81 0.36 9.42
C VAL A 16 -11.09 0.29 8.58
N THR A 17 -11.33 -0.82 7.88
CA THR A 17 -12.55 -1.01 7.07
C THR A 17 -13.81 -1.19 7.94
N ARG A 18 -13.69 -1.82 9.13
CA ARG A 18 -14.83 -1.94 10.08
C ARG A 18 -15.11 -0.66 10.85
N LEU A 19 -14.13 0.21 11.05
CA LEU A 19 -14.31 1.50 11.75
C LEU A 19 -15.26 2.44 10.98
N LEU A 20 -15.37 2.28 9.66
CA LEU A 20 -16.26 3.05 8.78
C LEU A 20 -17.74 2.60 8.82
N VAL A 21 -18.10 1.56 9.58
CA VAL A 21 -19.42 0.88 9.40
C VAL A 21 -20.38 0.99 10.59
N ILE A 22 -20.03 1.54 11.77
CA ILE A 22 -20.94 1.46 12.93
C ILE A 22 -21.27 2.84 13.50
N THR A 23 -22.58 3.07 13.66
CA THR A 23 -23.31 4.31 13.97
C THR A 23 -23.78 4.52 15.41
N SER A 24 -23.92 5.74 15.74
CA SER A 24 -24.95 6.62 16.36
C SER A 24 -25.15 6.69 17.88
N TYR A 25 -25.29 7.94 18.28
CA TYR A 25 -25.95 8.61 19.41
C TYR A 25 -25.16 8.92 20.68
N ILE A 26 -25.13 10.18 20.99
CA ILE A 26 -25.40 10.99 22.18
C ILE A 26 -24.31 12.00 22.48
N ALA A 27 -24.72 13.26 22.55
CA ALA A 27 -23.91 14.41 22.95
C ALA A 27 -23.81 14.52 24.48
N TRP A 28 -22.62 14.79 25.00
CA TRP A 28 -22.37 15.25 26.36
C TRP A 28 -21.25 16.30 26.40
N PRO A 29 -21.24 17.19 27.41
CA PRO A 29 -20.40 18.39 27.41
C PRO A 29 -18.92 18.03 27.65
N VAL A 30 -18.07 18.78 26.95
CA VAL A 30 -16.62 18.67 27.03
C VAL A 30 -16.11 19.61 28.13
N ASP A 31 -15.48 19.06 29.14
CA ASP A 31 -14.68 19.86 30.08
C ASP A 31 -13.36 20.28 29.43
N SER A 32 -13.07 21.57 29.53
CA SER A 32 -11.88 22.19 28.95
C SER A 32 -10.60 21.74 29.64
N PHE A 33 -9.78 20.98 28.93
CA PHE A 33 -8.40 20.69 29.34
C PHE A 33 -7.44 21.76 28.77
N ALA A 34 -6.31 21.96 29.46
CA ALA A 34 -5.29 22.92 29.06
C ALA A 34 -4.80 22.65 27.63
N GLU A 35 -4.73 23.70 26.82
CA GLU A 35 -4.29 23.65 25.43
C GLU A 35 -2.83 23.15 25.35
N PRO A 36 -2.55 22.10 24.54
CA PRO A 36 -1.18 21.72 24.25
C PRO A 36 -0.46 22.83 23.45
N PRO A 37 0.88 22.85 23.43
CA PRO A 37 1.65 23.89 22.76
C PRO A 37 1.28 23.99 21.27
N ARG A 38 1.27 25.21 20.76
CA ARG A 38 0.79 25.59 19.41
C ARG A 38 1.38 24.67 18.31
N GLY A 39 0.52 24.30 17.36
CA GLY A 39 0.87 23.50 16.19
C GLY A 39 2.04 24.10 15.42
N VAL A 40 2.88 23.23 14.91
CA VAL A 40 4.05 23.58 14.12
C VAL A 40 3.89 22.95 12.75
N ASP A 41 4.02 23.75 11.70
CA ASP A 41 3.98 23.25 10.33
C ASP A 41 5.03 22.15 10.15
N CYS A 42 4.58 20.93 9.93
CA CYS A 42 5.43 19.76 9.61
C CYS A 42 4.69 18.82 8.69
N VAL A 43 5.46 18.04 7.93
CA VAL A 43 4.93 16.98 7.09
C VAL A 43 4.99 15.63 7.82
N ALA A 44 4.11 14.70 7.47
CA ALA A 44 4.01 13.40 8.14
C ALA A 44 5.34 12.64 8.22
N THR A 45 6.19 12.74 7.19
CA THR A 45 7.49 12.06 7.13
C THR A 45 8.53 12.59 8.13
N GLU A 46 8.36 13.82 8.62
CA GLU A 46 9.16 14.39 9.70
C GLU A 46 8.73 13.91 11.08
N LEU A 47 7.50 13.40 11.20
CA LEU A 47 6.96 12.81 12.44
C LEU A 47 7.24 11.31 12.54
N LEU A 48 7.43 10.65 11.40
CA LEU A 48 7.68 9.21 11.34
C LEU A 48 9.15 8.90 11.62
N PRO A 49 9.48 7.96 12.51
CA PRO A 49 10.85 7.56 12.77
C PRO A 49 11.49 6.91 11.54
N SER A 50 12.82 6.95 11.46
CA SER A 50 13.61 6.37 10.35
C SER A 50 13.47 4.85 10.21
N SER A 51 12.97 4.15 11.23
CA SER A 51 12.65 2.72 11.23
C SER A 51 11.43 2.32 10.40
N ILE A 52 10.70 3.29 9.86
CA ILE A 52 9.56 3.03 8.97
C ILE A 52 10.04 2.41 7.66
N VAL A 53 9.52 1.23 7.35
CA VAL A 53 9.86 0.46 6.13
C VAL A 53 8.84 0.58 5.02
N ALA A 54 7.64 1.03 5.33
CA ALA A 54 6.64 1.31 4.31
C ALA A 54 5.82 2.52 4.73
N CYS A 55 5.55 3.40 3.80
CA CYS A 55 4.54 4.44 3.98
C CYS A 55 3.72 4.62 2.71
N ALA A 56 2.47 5.01 2.89
CA ALA A 56 1.58 5.41 1.81
C ALA A 56 0.91 6.71 2.22
N ASP A 57 0.92 7.67 1.32
CA ASP A 57 0.38 9.01 1.51
C ASP A 57 -0.75 9.28 0.53
N VAL A 58 -1.87 9.80 1.05
CA VAL A 58 -3.03 10.29 0.30
C VAL A 58 -3.14 11.78 0.61
N SER A 59 -2.70 12.61 -0.31
CA SER A 59 -2.58 14.06 -0.10
C SER A 59 -3.91 14.81 -0.21
N ASP A 60 -4.90 14.24 -0.90
CA ASP A 60 -6.22 14.85 -1.10
C ASP A 60 -7.30 13.75 -1.20
N LEU A 61 -7.80 13.30 -0.06
CA LEU A 61 -8.85 12.29 -0.02
C LEU A 61 -10.19 12.83 -0.54
N GLY A 62 -10.49 14.11 -0.30
CA GLY A 62 -11.72 14.76 -0.76
C GLY A 62 -11.81 14.76 -2.29
N GLY A 63 -10.79 15.28 -2.97
CA GLY A 63 -10.71 15.29 -4.43
C GLY A 63 -10.65 13.90 -5.04
N VAL A 64 -10.00 12.94 -4.36
CA VAL A 64 -10.02 11.54 -4.75
C VAL A 64 -11.44 10.99 -4.73
N LEU A 65 -12.17 11.18 -3.64
CA LEU A 65 -13.55 10.71 -3.49
C LEU A 65 -14.47 11.37 -4.53
N GLU A 66 -14.36 12.66 -4.73
CA GLU A 66 -15.12 13.39 -5.75
C GLU A 66 -14.85 12.80 -7.14
N THR A 67 -13.56 12.60 -7.48
CA THR A 67 -13.17 12.02 -8.77
C THR A 67 -13.71 10.59 -8.92
N VAL A 68 -13.63 9.74 -7.88
CA VAL A 68 -14.15 8.37 -7.90
C VAL A 68 -15.67 8.35 -8.05
N LEU A 69 -16.37 9.19 -7.30
CA LEU A 69 -17.85 9.26 -7.33
C LEU A 69 -18.39 9.75 -8.68
N ASN A 70 -17.64 10.63 -9.36
CA ASN A 70 -18.03 11.18 -10.66
C ASN A 70 -17.36 10.45 -11.83
N HIS A 71 -16.56 9.42 -11.59
CA HIS A 71 -15.80 8.73 -12.62
C HIS A 71 -16.72 7.90 -13.55
N PRO A 72 -16.49 7.93 -14.88
CA PRO A 72 -17.30 7.14 -15.84
C PRO A 72 -17.29 5.62 -15.58
N LEU A 73 -16.24 5.10 -14.94
CA LEU A 73 -16.16 3.68 -14.52
C LEU A 73 -17.17 3.32 -13.46
N ARG A 74 -17.74 4.27 -12.72
CA ARG A 74 -18.73 4.02 -11.67
C ARG A 74 -19.93 3.24 -12.21
N ALA A 75 -20.49 3.65 -13.34
CA ALA A 75 -21.62 2.94 -13.95
C ALA A 75 -21.27 1.50 -14.32
N LYS A 76 -20.02 1.23 -14.73
CA LYS A 76 -19.56 -0.14 -15.03
C LYS A 76 -19.39 -0.96 -13.75
N LEU A 77 -18.87 -0.37 -12.68
CA LEU A 77 -18.73 -1.02 -11.37
C LEU A 77 -20.12 -1.34 -10.78
N GLU A 78 -21.06 -0.40 -10.85
CA GLU A 78 -22.43 -0.56 -10.36
C GLU A 78 -23.20 -1.68 -11.11
N ALA A 79 -22.86 -1.94 -12.36
CA ALA A 79 -23.42 -3.03 -13.16
C ALA A 79 -22.79 -4.41 -12.86
N MET A 80 -21.70 -4.48 -12.09
CA MET A 80 -21.05 -5.76 -11.78
C MET A 80 -21.92 -6.62 -10.82
N PRO A 81 -22.02 -7.95 -11.05
CA PRO A 81 -22.81 -8.84 -10.19
C PRO A 81 -22.40 -8.78 -8.71
N VAL A 82 -21.11 -8.58 -8.43
CA VAL A 82 -20.58 -8.43 -7.07
C VAL A 82 -21.15 -7.18 -6.38
N TYR A 83 -21.22 -6.05 -7.11
CA TYR A 83 -21.78 -4.81 -6.58
C TYR A 83 -23.29 -4.93 -6.34
N VAL A 84 -24.02 -5.51 -7.30
CA VAL A 84 -25.46 -5.76 -7.17
C VAL A 84 -25.74 -6.67 -5.97
N GLY A 85 -24.95 -7.73 -5.77
CA GLY A 85 -25.05 -8.61 -4.61
C GLY A 85 -24.76 -7.89 -3.27
N LEU A 86 -23.77 -7.01 -3.25
CA LEU A 86 -23.46 -6.18 -2.08
C LEU A 86 -24.64 -5.25 -1.75
N MET A 87 -25.22 -4.61 -2.76
CA MET A 87 -26.37 -3.71 -2.59
C MET A 87 -27.62 -4.43 -2.09
N ALA A 88 -27.81 -5.71 -2.45
CA ALA A 88 -28.90 -6.53 -1.97
C ALA A 88 -28.71 -7.05 -0.53
N SER A 89 -27.50 -6.99 0.04
CA SER A 89 -27.16 -7.60 1.34
C SER A 89 -27.59 -6.81 2.58
N GLY A 90 -28.24 -5.64 2.43
CA GLY A 90 -28.59 -4.73 3.54
C GLY A 90 -27.41 -3.87 4.02
N ALA A 91 -26.17 -4.14 3.56
CA ALA A 91 -24.98 -3.34 3.87
C ALA A 91 -25.15 -1.84 3.52
N PRO A 92 -25.82 -1.45 2.42
CA PRO A 92 -26.05 -0.05 2.10
C PRO A 92 -26.85 0.71 3.15
N GLY A 93 -27.86 0.06 3.76
CA GLY A 93 -28.66 0.67 4.82
C GLY A 93 -27.83 0.96 6.07
N GLN A 94 -26.95 0.04 6.45
CA GLN A 94 -26.02 0.24 7.57
C GLN A 94 -25.01 1.35 7.27
N LEU A 95 -24.45 1.38 6.06
CA LEU A 95 -23.54 2.43 5.62
C LEU A 95 -24.24 3.80 5.64
N GLN A 96 -25.47 3.89 5.13
CA GLN A 96 -26.22 5.14 5.12
C GLN A 96 -26.53 5.65 6.53
N MET A 97 -26.90 4.75 7.47
CA MET A 97 -27.04 5.12 8.88
C MET A 97 -25.73 5.63 9.46
N GLY A 98 -24.58 4.98 9.14
CA GLY A 98 -23.25 5.41 9.53
C GLY A 98 -22.90 6.80 9.04
N LEU A 99 -23.13 7.06 7.78
CA LEU A 99 -22.88 8.37 7.19
C LEU A 99 -23.74 9.46 7.83
N ARG A 100 -25.02 9.21 8.08
CA ARG A 100 -25.89 10.18 8.76
C ARG A 100 -25.45 10.49 10.19
N ALA A 101 -24.99 9.49 10.93
CA ALA A 101 -24.46 9.73 12.28
C ALA A 101 -23.13 10.48 12.24
N PHE A 102 -22.27 10.18 11.28
CA PHE A 102 -21.05 10.92 11.04
C PHE A 102 -21.37 12.38 10.69
N GLU A 103 -22.28 12.65 9.76
CA GLU A 103 -22.73 14.01 9.40
C GLU A 103 -23.30 14.77 10.61
N ALA A 104 -24.14 14.10 11.40
CA ALA A 104 -24.71 14.71 12.62
C ALA A 104 -23.61 15.06 13.63
N SER A 105 -22.57 14.23 13.77
CA SER A 105 -21.46 14.50 14.67
C SER A 105 -20.53 15.58 14.15
N MET A 106 -20.26 15.60 12.83
CA MET A 106 -19.39 16.60 12.19
C MET A 106 -20.08 17.95 11.98
N GLY A 107 -21.43 17.98 11.94
CA GLY A 107 -22.22 19.18 11.63
C GLY A 107 -22.15 19.63 10.18
N LYS A 108 -21.68 18.75 9.28
CA LYS A 108 -21.46 18.99 7.86
C LYS A 108 -21.80 17.75 7.05
N PRO A 109 -22.13 17.86 5.73
CA PRO A 109 -22.20 16.72 4.82
C PRO A 109 -20.91 15.90 4.86
N TRP A 110 -21.02 14.59 4.75
CA TRP A 110 -19.87 13.70 4.95
C TRP A 110 -18.71 13.94 3.99
N GLN A 111 -18.98 14.36 2.73
CA GLN A 111 -17.94 14.70 1.76
C GLN A 111 -17.14 15.93 2.23
N GLU A 112 -17.85 17.00 2.63
CA GLU A 112 -17.21 18.23 3.13
C GLU A 112 -16.45 17.97 4.43
N ALA A 113 -17.00 17.14 5.32
CA ALA A 113 -16.33 16.76 6.56
C ALA A 113 -15.05 15.98 6.31
N LEU A 114 -15.07 14.99 5.39
CA LEU A 114 -13.87 14.23 5.01
C LEU A 114 -12.83 15.10 4.32
N ASP A 115 -13.24 15.96 3.40
CA ASP A 115 -12.36 16.90 2.73
C ASP A 115 -11.60 17.75 3.75
N LYS A 116 -12.32 18.35 4.71
CA LYS A 116 -11.71 19.17 5.76
C LYS A 116 -10.90 18.38 6.80
N LEU A 117 -11.31 17.17 7.14
CA LEU A 117 -10.57 16.30 8.05
C LEU A 117 -9.23 15.85 7.48
N THR A 118 -9.12 15.84 6.16
CA THR A 118 -7.96 15.27 5.46
C THR A 118 -7.32 16.24 4.48
N ASP A 119 -7.57 17.54 4.63
CA ASP A 119 -7.03 18.58 3.76
C ASP A 119 -5.50 18.72 3.85
N GLY A 120 -4.91 18.29 4.95
CA GLY A 120 -3.47 18.13 5.11
C GLY A 120 -2.92 16.74 4.79
N GLY A 121 -3.79 15.81 4.34
CA GLY A 121 -3.41 14.46 3.94
C GLY A 121 -3.60 13.38 5.02
N ILE A 122 -3.50 12.13 4.55
CA ILE A 122 -3.46 10.92 5.39
C ILE A 122 -2.21 10.13 5.04
N THR A 123 -1.42 9.79 6.05
CA THR A 123 -0.25 8.94 5.88
C THR A 123 -0.41 7.67 6.71
N VAL A 124 -0.20 6.51 6.07
CA VAL A 124 -0.15 5.20 6.72
C VAL A 124 1.28 4.70 6.69
N ALA A 125 1.80 4.31 7.84
CA ALA A 125 3.18 3.86 7.98
C ALA A 125 3.27 2.50 8.69
N LEU A 126 4.27 1.70 8.31
CA LEU A 126 4.61 0.40 8.89
C LEU A 126 6.03 0.45 9.42
N ASP A 127 6.19 0.11 10.70
CA ASP A 127 7.50 -0.02 11.35
C ASP A 127 8.04 -1.46 11.21
N ALA A 128 9.34 -1.57 10.91
CA ALA A 128 10.04 -2.85 10.78
C ALA A 128 10.27 -3.54 12.12
N SER A 129 10.47 -2.80 13.20
CA SER A 129 11.00 -3.32 14.47
C SER A 129 10.07 -4.36 15.09
N ASP A 130 8.76 -4.13 15.06
CA ASP A 130 7.76 -5.00 15.69
C ASP A 130 6.44 -5.11 14.90
N GLY A 131 6.41 -4.60 13.67
CA GLY A 131 5.22 -4.59 12.81
C GLY A 131 4.16 -3.59 13.29
N GLY A 132 4.59 -2.52 13.94
CA GLY A 132 3.74 -1.40 14.34
C GLY A 132 3.19 -0.67 13.12
N VAL A 133 1.92 -0.29 13.17
CA VAL A 133 1.26 0.51 12.14
C VAL A 133 0.85 1.84 12.76
N ALA A 134 1.13 2.92 12.08
CA ALA A 134 0.64 4.25 12.40
C ALA A 134 -0.18 4.81 11.23
N VAL A 135 -1.25 5.52 11.55
CA VAL A 135 -2.01 6.35 10.63
C VAL A 135 -1.98 7.75 11.18
N LEU A 136 -1.47 8.68 10.38
CA LEU A 136 -1.44 10.11 10.67
C LEU A 136 -2.48 10.78 9.78
N VAL A 137 -3.36 11.55 10.37
CA VAL A 137 -4.33 12.39 9.67
C VAL A 137 -4.01 13.83 10.02
N HIS A 138 -3.80 14.68 9.03
CA HIS A 138 -3.58 16.10 9.21
C HIS A 138 -4.83 16.87 8.76
N SER A 139 -5.26 17.80 9.60
CA SER A 139 -6.43 18.66 9.32
C SER A 139 -6.13 20.09 9.72
N SER A 140 -6.46 21.04 8.84
CA SER A 140 -6.42 22.46 9.16
C SER A 140 -7.54 22.91 10.12
N ASP A 141 -8.60 22.07 10.28
CA ASP A 141 -9.73 22.31 11.16
C ASP A 141 -9.59 21.47 12.44
N SER A 142 -8.90 22.03 13.42
CA SER A 142 -8.64 21.37 14.70
C SER A 142 -9.91 21.08 15.51
N GLU A 143 -10.98 21.87 15.35
CA GLU A 143 -12.26 21.63 16.00
C GLU A 143 -12.98 20.44 15.39
N LEU A 144 -12.97 20.34 14.06
CA LEU A 144 -13.54 19.20 13.35
C LEU A 144 -12.79 17.91 13.69
N LEU A 145 -11.46 17.97 13.83
CA LEU A 145 -10.62 16.85 14.25
C LEU A 145 -11.00 16.36 15.66
N GLU A 146 -11.29 17.29 16.59
CA GLU A 146 -11.76 16.92 17.94
C GLU A 146 -13.17 16.31 17.91
N ARG A 147 -14.07 16.83 17.09
CA ARG A 147 -15.39 16.23 16.87
C ARG A 147 -15.27 14.80 16.32
N PHE A 148 -14.35 14.59 15.38
CA PHE A 148 -14.06 13.27 14.82
C PHE A 148 -13.50 12.32 15.88
N ARG A 149 -12.56 12.78 16.72
CA ARG A 149 -12.06 12.02 17.87
C ARG A 149 -13.21 11.61 18.80
N GLY A 150 -14.07 12.58 19.18
CA GLY A 150 -15.25 12.35 20.01
C GLY A 150 -16.21 11.34 19.41
N PHE A 151 -16.44 11.39 18.09
CA PHE A 151 -17.25 10.42 17.37
C PHE A 151 -16.71 9.00 17.46
N ILE A 152 -15.39 8.80 17.26
CA ILE A 152 -14.75 7.49 17.40
C ILE A 152 -14.90 6.94 18.83
N LEU A 153 -14.73 7.79 19.85
CA LEU A 153 -14.87 7.40 21.25
C LEU A 153 -16.31 7.04 21.62
N ALA A 154 -17.29 7.79 21.10
CA ALA A 154 -18.71 7.49 21.28
C ALA A 154 -19.08 6.13 20.68
N LEU A 155 -18.59 5.81 19.48
CA LEU A 155 -18.78 4.51 18.85
C LEU A 155 -18.26 3.36 19.73
N ARG A 156 -17.12 3.56 20.39
CA ARG A 156 -16.54 2.57 21.29
C ARG A 156 -17.40 2.37 22.55
N GLN A 157 -17.87 3.47 23.15
CA GLN A 157 -18.71 3.40 24.36
C GLN A 157 -20.01 2.63 24.08
N MET A 158 -20.59 2.82 22.91
CA MET A 158 -21.79 2.08 22.48
C MET A 158 -21.56 0.56 22.37
N GLN A 159 -20.33 0.14 22.13
CA GLN A 159 -19.92 -1.28 22.11
C GLN A 159 -19.67 -1.84 23.55
N GLY A 160 -19.97 -1.06 24.60
CA GLY A 160 -19.83 -1.47 25.99
C GLY A 160 -18.37 -1.45 26.51
N ALA A 161 -17.43 -0.88 25.76
CA ALA A 161 -16.05 -0.79 26.20
C ALA A 161 -15.82 0.45 27.06
N ALA A 162 -15.26 0.28 28.26
CA ALA A 162 -14.88 1.39 29.13
C ALA A 162 -13.82 2.27 28.46
N ALA A 163 -13.95 3.59 28.62
CA ALA A 163 -12.93 4.53 28.20
C ALA A 163 -11.65 4.26 29.04
N LYS A 164 -10.59 3.84 28.36
CA LYS A 164 -9.26 3.74 28.97
C LYS A 164 -8.38 4.79 28.29
N GLN A 165 -7.71 5.58 29.12
CA GLN A 165 -6.83 6.65 28.69
C GLN A 165 -5.45 6.46 29.30
N GLY A 166 -4.43 6.88 28.59
CA GLY A 166 -3.06 7.00 29.09
C GLY A 166 -2.54 8.40 28.78
N ASP A 167 -1.61 8.88 29.55
CA ASP A 167 -0.89 10.13 29.30
C ASP A 167 0.54 9.82 28.86
N TYR A 168 1.01 10.56 27.87
CA TYR A 168 2.41 10.56 27.49
C TYR A 168 2.84 11.99 27.08
N ARG A 169 3.72 12.59 27.87
CA ARG A 169 4.27 13.94 27.64
C ARG A 169 3.19 15.01 27.46
N GLY A 170 2.06 14.88 28.18
CA GLY A 170 0.93 15.81 28.11
C GLY A 170 -0.08 15.52 26.98
N PHE A 171 0.13 14.49 26.18
CA PHE A 171 -0.85 14.03 25.19
C PHE A 171 -1.66 12.86 25.74
N MET A 172 -2.98 12.98 25.64
CA MET A 172 -3.92 11.92 26.04
C MET A 172 -4.05 10.88 24.95
N ALA A 173 -3.70 9.64 25.26
CA ALA A 173 -3.88 8.49 24.39
C ALA A 173 -5.17 7.75 24.74
N ASP A 174 -6.15 7.80 23.84
CA ASP A 174 -7.41 7.08 23.98
C ASP A 174 -7.29 5.68 23.39
N MET A 175 -7.79 4.68 24.09
CA MET A 175 -7.90 3.34 23.54
C MET A 175 -9.15 3.23 22.67
N VAL A 176 -9.02 3.12 21.36
CA VAL A 176 -10.12 2.90 20.41
C VAL A 176 -10.55 1.43 20.39
N SER A 177 -9.61 0.51 20.58
CA SER A 177 -9.85 -0.92 20.76
C SER A 177 -8.75 -1.50 21.65
N ASP A 178 -8.80 -2.81 21.95
CA ASP A 178 -7.75 -3.48 22.74
C ASP A 178 -6.34 -3.37 22.12
N LYS A 179 -6.27 -3.05 20.82
CA LYS A 179 -5.01 -2.98 20.07
C LYS A 179 -4.78 -1.64 19.37
N LEU A 180 -5.74 -0.73 19.38
CA LEU A 180 -5.65 0.54 18.67
C LEU A 180 -5.75 1.69 19.64
N LYS A 181 -4.76 2.55 19.62
CA LYS A 181 -4.69 3.81 20.37
C LYS A 181 -4.85 4.98 19.43
N MET A 182 -5.44 6.05 19.92
CA MET A 182 -5.63 7.30 19.21
C MET A 182 -5.09 8.44 20.07
N VAL A 183 -4.31 9.33 19.47
CA VAL A 183 -3.74 10.50 20.13
C VAL A 183 -3.99 11.71 19.24
N ARG A 184 -4.53 12.78 19.81
CA ARG A 184 -4.60 14.07 19.12
C ARG A 184 -3.39 14.92 19.49
N MET A 185 -2.69 15.41 18.46
CA MET A 185 -1.54 16.30 18.58
C MET A 185 -1.84 17.59 17.80
N HIS A 186 -2.62 18.47 18.39
CA HIS A 186 -3.11 19.73 17.83
C HIS A 186 -3.91 19.51 16.52
N ASP A 187 -3.29 19.69 15.36
CA ASP A 187 -3.80 19.52 13.99
C ASP A 187 -3.56 18.11 13.41
N TRP A 188 -2.94 17.23 14.19
CA TRP A 188 -2.68 15.86 13.84
C TRP A 188 -3.51 14.88 14.67
N LEU A 189 -4.02 13.84 14.03
CA LEU A 189 -4.60 12.68 14.70
C LEU A 189 -3.76 11.44 14.37
N LEU A 190 -3.15 10.87 15.38
CA LEU A 190 -2.38 9.63 15.31
C LEU A 190 -3.26 8.47 15.73
N LEU A 191 -3.34 7.43 14.91
CA LEU A 191 -3.86 6.12 15.31
C LEU A 191 -2.74 5.09 15.17
N THR A 192 -2.51 4.29 16.21
CA THR A 192 -1.47 3.26 16.17
C THR A 192 -1.86 2.02 16.93
N ASN A 193 -1.42 0.85 16.43
CA ASN A 193 -1.56 -0.42 17.13
C ASN A 193 -0.35 -0.73 18.04
N ASN A 194 0.64 0.16 18.08
CA ASN A 194 1.89 0.01 18.83
C ASN A 194 2.16 1.23 19.70
N GLY A 195 2.33 1.00 20.99
CA GLY A 195 2.55 2.09 21.95
C GLY A 195 3.93 2.74 21.82
N GLU A 196 4.96 1.97 21.50
CA GLU A 196 6.32 2.52 21.38
C GLU A 196 6.45 3.35 20.10
N LEU A 197 5.88 2.87 18.97
CA LEU A 197 5.78 3.67 17.76
C LEU A 197 5.01 4.97 18.00
N GLY A 198 3.88 4.89 18.73
CA GLY A 198 3.11 6.09 19.09
C GLY A 198 3.91 7.10 19.92
N LYS A 199 4.69 6.63 20.89
CA LYS A 199 5.58 7.49 21.69
C LYS A 199 6.68 8.11 20.83
N ALA A 200 7.33 7.33 19.95
CA ALA A 200 8.35 7.83 19.05
C ALA A 200 7.82 8.95 18.14
N ILE A 201 6.59 8.81 17.62
CA ILE A 201 5.94 9.86 16.81
C ILE A 201 5.64 11.11 17.64
N ILE A 202 5.17 10.98 18.89
CA ILE A 202 4.95 12.10 19.81
C ILE A 202 6.27 12.79 20.15
N ASP A 203 7.35 12.03 20.38
CA ASP A 203 8.68 12.57 20.64
C ASP A 203 9.20 13.35 19.44
N GLN A 204 9.01 12.84 18.21
CA GLN A 204 9.37 13.58 16.99
C GLN A 204 8.56 14.88 16.86
N TYR A 205 7.26 14.85 17.17
CA TYR A 205 6.41 16.03 17.15
C TYR A 205 6.89 17.12 18.11
N LEU A 206 7.34 16.74 19.33
CA LEU A 206 7.79 17.67 20.37
C LEU A 206 9.24 18.12 20.20
N ASP A 207 10.14 17.16 19.93
CA ASP A 207 11.58 17.38 20.04
C ASP A 207 12.25 17.71 18.71
N ARG A 208 11.56 17.42 17.57
CA ARG A 208 12.09 17.67 16.21
C ARG A 208 13.45 17.03 15.97
N ASN A 209 13.62 15.79 16.37
CA ASN A 209 14.86 15.06 16.15
C ASN A 209 15.12 14.84 14.65
N SER A 210 16.39 14.70 14.28
CA SER A 210 16.79 14.48 12.88
C SER A 210 16.63 13.04 12.39
N ASP A 211 16.33 12.07 13.29
CA ASP A 211 16.20 10.66 12.94
C ASP A 211 14.77 10.33 12.52
N THR A 212 14.39 10.79 11.34
CA THR A 212 13.05 10.64 10.78
C THR A 212 13.07 9.97 9.42
N LEU A 213 11.89 9.55 8.95
CA LEU A 213 11.73 9.02 7.60
C LEU A 213 12.15 10.05 6.53
N ALA A 214 11.92 11.35 6.78
CA ALA A 214 12.34 12.43 5.87
C ALA A 214 13.85 12.50 5.67
N THR A 215 14.65 12.00 6.63
CA THR A 215 16.12 11.94 6.55
C THR A 215 16.66 10.55 6.20
N ASN A 216 15.79 9.54 6.09
CA ASN A 216 16.19 8.20 5.67
C ASN A 216 16.67 8.20 4.21
N GLU A 217 17.90 7.73 3.96
CA GLU A 217 18.54 7.80 2.65
C GLU A 217 17.74 7.10 1.55
N ALA A 218 17.15 5.94 1.85
CA ALA A 218 16.34 5.19 0.89
C ALA A 218 15.06 5.96 0.54
N TYR A 219 14.42 6.58 1.54
CA TYR A 219 13.24 7.41 1.33
C TYR A 219 13.56 8.67 0.52
N VAL A 220 14.63 9.38 0.87
CA VAL A 220 15.09 10.59 0.15
C VAL A 220 15.40 10.26 -1.32
N ALA A 221 16.07 9.13 -1.57
CA ALA A 221 16.33 8.68 -2.94
C ALA A 221 15.04 8.29 -3.68
N ALA A 222 14.11 7.64 -2.98
CA ALA A 222 12.78 7.27 -3.52
C ALA A 222 11.95 8.50 -3.89
N ALA A 223 11.91 9.50 -3.02
CA ALA A 223 11.15 10.73 -3.23
C ALA A 223 11.60 11.50 -4.49
N LYS A 224 12.90 11.48 -4.81
CA LYS A 224 13.45 12.10 -6.03
C LYS A 224 12.95 11.42 -7.31
N ASN A 225 12.58 10.14 -7.25
CA ASN A 225 12.08 9.39 -8.40
C ASN A 225 10.58 9.54 -8.63
N LEU A 226 9.87 10.21 -7.72
CA LEU A 226 8.46 10.54 -7.91
C LEU A 226 8.36 11.69 -8.92
N ASP A 227 7.80 11.41 -10.08
CA ASP A 227 7.66 12.39 -11.15
C ASP A 227 6.69 13.51 -10.73
N ALA A 228 7.19 14.73 -10.69
CA ALA A 228 6.40 15.91 -10.34
C ALA A 228 5.30 16.21 -11.38
N SER A 229 5.48 15.80 -12.64
CA SER A 229 4.50 15.99 -13.71
C SER A 229 3.20 15.21 -13.48
N ASP A 230 3.27 14.10 -12.75
CA ASP A 230 2.15 13.22 -12.44
C ASP A 230 1.38 13.67 -11.18
N ALA A 231 1.80 14.73 -10.51
CA ALA A 231 1.25 15.15 -9.21
C ALA A 231 -0.26 15.45 -9.27
N ALA A 232 -0.74 16.05 -10.37
CA ALA A 232 -2.14 16.47 -10.52
C ALA A 232 -3.17 15.32 -10.53
N HIS A 233 -2.75 14.11 -10.91
CA HIS A 233 -3.62 12.93 -10.99
C HIS A 233 -3.26 11.85 -9.95
N ARG A 234 -2.27 12.14 -9.10
CA ARG A 234 -1.79 11.21 -8.10
C ARG A 234 -2.73 11.18 -6.91
N VAL A 235 -3.30 10.01 -6.68
CA VAL A 235 -4.22 9.72 -5.57
C VAL A 235 -3.47 9.23 -4.36
N VAL A 236 -2.50 8.35 -4.58
CA VAL A 236 -1.67 7.75 -3.54
C VAL A 236 -0.22 7.75 -4.00
N SER A 237 0.69 8.10 -3.12
CA SER A 237 2.11 7.77 -3.24
C SER A 237 2.50 6.77 -2.17
N ALA A 238 3.41 5.85 -2.50
CA ALA A 238 3.88 4.82 -1.59
C ALA A 238 5.38 4.62 -1.70
N PHE A 239 5.98 4.30 -0.58
CA PHE A 239 7.38 3.91 -0.44
C PHE A 239 7.46 2.58 0.30
N LEU A 240 8.39 1.72 -0.14
CA LEU A 240 8.68 0.44 0.49
C LEU A 240 10.19 0.22 0.53
N ASP A 241 10.78 0.12 1.71
CA ASP A 241 12.18 -0.24 1.93
C ASP A 241 12.36 -1.75 1.75
N ILE A 242 12.72 -2.14 0.54
CA ILE A 242 12.90 -3.56 0.17
C ILE A 242 14.14 -4.14 0.87
N LYS A 243 15.20 -3.33 1.01
CA LYS A 243 16.43 -3.79 1.66
C LYS A 243 16.16 -4.20 3.10
N THR A 244 15.54 -3.33 3.88
CA THR A 244 15.23 -3.61 5.30
C THR A 244 14.26 -4.78 5.44
N LEU A 245 13.23 -4.89 4.61
CA LEU A 245 12.30 -6.03 4.62
C LEU A 245 13.00 -7.36 4.28
N ARG A 246 13.88 -7.34 3.30
CA ARG A 246 14.67 -8.52 2.90
C ARG A 246 15.62 -8.94 4.03
N ASP A 247 16.36 -7.99 4.62
CA ASP A 247 17.31 -8.24 5.71
C ASP A 247 16.58 -8.77 6.97
N ALA A 248 15.36 -8.30 7.22
CA ALA A 248 14.48 -8.83 8.27
C ALA A 248 13.88 -10.22 7.94
N GLY A 249 14.12 -10.74 6.74
CA GLY A 249 13.61 -12.05 6.30
C GLY A 249 12.10 -12.05 6.05
N VAL A 250 11.50 -10.90 5.76
CA VAL A 250 10.09 -10.78 5.37
C VAL A 250 9.94 -11.29 3.93
N ALA A 251 8.87 -12.07 3.69
CA ALA A 251 8.54 -12.58 2.35
C ALA A 251 9.70 -13.32 1.65
N LYS A 252 10.45 -14.14 2.38
CA LYS A 252 11.63 -14.88 1.87
C LYS A 252 11.40 -15.54 0.51
N GLY A 253 10.19 -16.07 0.25
CA GLY A 253 9.86 -16.69 -1.02
C GLY A 253 9.90 -15.77 -2.24
N VAL A 254 9.70 -14.44 -2.03
CA VAL A 254 9.78 -13.44 -3.11
C VAL A 254 11.25 -13.12 -3.46
N PHE A 255 12.13 -13.28 -2.48
CA PHE A 255 13.56 -12.98 -2.62
C PHE A 255 14.41 -14.22 -2.93
N ASN A 256 13.80 -15.38 -3.19
CA ASN A 256 14.53 -16.59 -3.61
C ASN A 256 15.15 -16.41 -4.99
N GLU A 257 16.32 -16.98 -5.19
CA GLU A 257 17.02 -16.89 -6.47
C GLU A 257 16.30 -17.67 -7.57
N LYS A 258 15.63 -18.78 -7.22
CA LYS A 258 14.95 -19.68 -8.14
C LYS A 258 13.47 -19.80 -7.79
N ILE A 259 12.65 -20.00 -8.80
CA ILE A 259 11.20 -20.20 -8.64
C ILE A 259 10.76 -21.55 -9.18
N ASP A 260 9.55 -21.97 -8.77
CA ASP A 260 9.01 -23.30 -9.15
C ASP A 260 8.31 -23.33 -10.51
N ASN A 261 8.08 -22.17 -11.14
CA ASN A 261 7.20 -22.09 -12.31
C ASN A 261 7.86 -21.34 -13.47
N PHE A 262 8.09 -22.02 -14.59
CA PHE A 262 8.69 -21.44 -15.79
C PHE A 262 7.89 -20.26 -16.36
N ALA A 263 6.56 -20.37 -16.46
CA ALA A 263 5.73 -19.27 -16.95
C ALA A 263 5.79 -18.04 -16.04
N GLY A 264 5.90 -18.26 -14.71
CA GLY A 264 6.14 -17.20 -13.74
C GLY A 264 7.48 -16.51 -13.94
N GLU A 265 8.52 -17.27 -14.27
CA GLU A 265 9.85 -16.72 -14.60
C GLU A 265 9.80 -15.91 -15.90
N VAL A 266 9.16 -16.42 -16.95
CA VAL A 266 8.95 -15.67 -18.21
C VAL A 266 8.25 -14.34 -17.97
N ALA A 267 7.19 -14.34 -17.17
CA ALA A 267 6.39 -13.13 -16.92
C ALA A 267 7.07 -12.15 -15.97
N LEU A 268 7.64 -12.64 -14.86
CA LEU A 268 8.03 -11.79 -13.72
C LEU A 268 9.51 -11.88 -13.34
N GLY A 269 10.30 -12.75 -13.99
CA GLY A 269 11.69 -13.02 -13.61
C GLY A 269 12.56 -11.78 -13.47
N GLY A 270 12.45 -10.80 -14.38
CA GLY A 270 13.18 -9.54 -14.30
C GLY A 270 12.78 -8.68 -13.10
N VAL A 271 11.48 -8.65 -12.78
CA VAL A 271 10.98 -7.95 -11.59
C VAL A 271 11.51 -8.61 -10.31
N LEU A 272 11.44 -9.94 -10.25
CA LEU A 272 11.94 -10.71 -9.10
C LEU A 272 13.45 -10.57 -8.93
N ALA A 273 14.21 -10.61 -10.03
CA ALA A 273 15.65 -10.37 -10.01
C ALA A 273 15.97 -8.98 -9.44
N ASN A 274 15.25 -7.95 -9.89
CA ASN A 274 15.43 -6.60 -9.39
C ASN A 274 15.08 -6.47 -7.91
N LEU A 275 13.97 -7.06 -7.46
CA LEU A 275 13.52 -7.02 -6.05
C LEU A 275 14.53 -7.64 -5.07
N ARG A 276 15.38 -8.56 -5.53
CA ARG A 276 16.46 -9.15 -4.70
C ARG A 276 17.56 -8.17 -4.34
N HIS A 277 17.75 -7.16 -5.15
CA HIS A 277 18.89 -6.25 -5.06
C HIS A 277 18.48 -4.81 -4.81
N THR A 278 17.31 -4.39 -5.32
CA THR A 278 16.84 -3.01 -5.15
C THR A 278 16.75 -2.61 -3.68
N PRO A 279 17.19 -1.40 -3.31
CA PRO A 279 17.04 -0.90 -1.95
C PRO A 279 15.58 -0.57 -1.62
N TYR A 280 14.80 -0.05 -2.57
CA TYR A 280 13.42 0.37 -2.35
C TYR A 280 12.56 0.24 -3.60
N VAL A 281 11.24 0.31 -3.41
CA VAL A 281 10.24 0.46 -4.46
C VAL A 281 9.36 1.66 -4.13
N THR A 282 9.02 2.45 -5.15
CA THR A 282 7.99 3.48 -5.08
C THR A 282 6.74 3.05 -5.85
N GLY A 283 5.57 3.44 -5.35
CA GLY A 283 4.29 3.24 -6.01
C GLY A 283 3.53 4.55 -6.14
N GLN A 284 2.84 4.72 -7.25
CA GLN A 284 1.89 5.82 -7.45
C GLN A 284 0.60 5.25 -7.99
N LEU A 285 -0.51 5.59 -7.33
CA LEU A 285 -1.83 5.35 -7.86
C LEU A 285 -2.34 6.66 -8.47
N GLN A 286 -2.73 6.60 -9.71
CA GLN A 286 -3.23 7.75 -10.47
C GLN A 286 -4.66 7.46 -10.92
N LEU A 287 -5.54 8.44 -10.81
CA LEU A 287 -6.89 8.37 -11.31
C LEU A 287 -7.06 9.42 -12.42
N THR A 288 -7.32 8.93 -13.61
CA THR A 288 -7.53 9.77 -14.81
C THR A 288 -8.91 9.49 -15.39
N THR A 289 -9.38 10.33 -16.29
CA THR A 289 -10.65 10.11 -17.02
C THR A 289 -10.67 8.79 -17.81
N ALA A 290 -9.50 8.26 -18.17
CA ALA A 290 -9.37 6.99 -18.89
C ALA A 290 -9.43 5.76 -17.94
N GLY A 291 -9.09 5.92 -16.66
CA GLY A 291 -9.09 4.83 -15.70
C GLY A 291 -8.11 5.02 -14.56
N LEU A 292 -7.89 3.93 -13.84
CA LEU A 292 -6.94 3.82 -12.75
C LEU A 292 -5.60 3.29 -13.28
N ALA A 293 -4.51 3.99 -12.98
CA ALA A 293 -3.16 3.57 -13.33
C ALA A 293 -2.32 3.37 -12.06
N LEU A 294 -1.66 2.22 -11.96
CA LEU A 294 -0.65 1.95 -10.94
C LEU A 294 0.73 1.99 -11.59
N LYS A 295 1.56 2.93 -11.14
CA LYS A 295 2.96 3.06 -11.55
C LYS A 295 3.85 2.58 -10.42
N LEU A 296 4.66 1.56 -10.68
CA LEU A 296 5.68 1.07 -9.76
C LEU A 296 7.05 1.39 -10.34
N ALA A 297 7.95 1.88 -9.51
CA ALA A 297 9.32 2.17 -9.89
C ALA A 297 10.30 1.68 -8.82
N ALA A 298 11.45 1.17 -9.26
CA ALA A 298 12.52 0.72 -8.40
C ALA A 298 13.85 1.05 -9.06
N PRO A 299 14.92 1.36 -8.29
CA PRO A 299 16.27 1.40 -8.83
C PRO A 299 16.63 0.08 -9.48
N HIS A 300 17.36 0.16 -10.57
CA HIS A 300 17.84 -1.01 -11.29
C HIS A 300 19.30 -0.81 -11.70
N GLN A 301 20.08 -1.89 -11.65
CA GLN A 301 21.43 -1.96 -12.17
C GLN A 301 21.58 -3.24 -12.98
N ARG A 302 22.17 -3.14 -14.16
CA ARG A 302 22.31 -4.28 -15.08
C ARG A 302 23.01 -5.49 -14.45
N ASN A 303 24.01 -5.27 -13.61
CA ASN A 303 24.72 -6.34 -12.91
C ASN A 303 23.88 -7.11 -11.88
N TRP A 304 22.68 -6.65 -11.58
CA TRP A 304 21.73 -7.36 -10.70
C TRP A 304 20.94 -8.46 -11.44
N GLU A 305 20.97 -8.46 -12.76
CA GLU A 305 20.22 -9.45 -13.57
C GLU A 305 20.91 -10.81 -13.68
N SER A 306 22.19 -10.91 -13.33
CA SER A 306 22.92 -12.19 -13.34
C SER A 306 22.29 -13.17 -12.30
N PRO A 307 21.97 -14.40 -12.70
CA PRO A 307 22.27 -15.12 -13.95
C PRO A 307 21.23 -14.93 -15.08
N ARG A 308 20.40 -13.91 -15.03
CA ARG A 308 19.28 -13.68 -15.98
C ARG A 308 19.58 -12.75 -17.14
N GLU A 309 20.77 -12.21 -17.22
CA GLU A 309 21.17 -11.22 -18.22
C GLU A 309 20.92 -11.65 -19.67
N TYR A 310 21.15 -12.92 -19.97
CA TYR A 310 20.96 -13.47 -21.31
C TYR A 310 19.49 -13.65 -21.72
N PHE A 311 18.54 -13.53 -20.78
CA PHE A 311 17.11 -13.68 -21.08
C PHE A 311 16.52 -12.43 -21.70
N PHE A 312 17.15 -11.31 -21.52
CA PHE A 312 16.65 -10.02 -21.99
C PHE A 312 17.17 -9.64 -23.38
N GLY A 313 18.06 -10.44 -23.93
CA GLY A 313 18.71 -10.21 -25.23
C GLY A 313 19.68 -9.01 -25.22
N GLU A 314 20.11 -8.59 -26.38
CA GLU A 314 20.96 -7.41 -26.51
C GLU A 314 20.17 -6.14 -26.18
N PRO A 315 20.74 -5.20 -25.41
CA PRO A 315 20.02 -4.02 -24.89
C PRO A 315 19.35 -3.16 -25.98
N GLU A 316 19.94 -3.11 -27.16
CA GLU A 316 19.47 -2.29 -28.28
C GLU A 316 18.33 -2.96 -29.08
N LEU A 317 18.22 -4.28 -28.98
CA LEU A 317 17.25 -5.11 -29.70
C LEU A 317 16.13 -5.62 -28.82
N ALA A 318 16.36 -5.70 -27.50
CA ALA A 318 15.46 -6.30 -26.51
C ALA A 318 14.33 -5.33 -26.12
N THR A 319 13.42 -5.08 -27.03
CA THR A 319 12.21 -4.29 -26.73
C THR A 319 10.98 -5.16 -26.71
N ALA A 320 10.18 -5.02 -25.65
CA ALA A 320 8.89 -5.69 -25.61
C ALA A 320 7.99 -5.15 -26.74
N PRO A 321 7.31 -6.05 -27.50
CA PRO A 321 6.42 -5.61 -28.56
C PRO A 321 5.25 -4.78 -28.00
N ALA A 322 4.75 -3.85 -28.79
CA ALA A 322 3.61 -3.02 -28.43
C ALA A 322 2.39 -3.89 -28.13
N LEU A 323 1.63 -3.52 -27.11
CA LEU A 323 0.40 -4.21 -26.78
C LEU A 323 -0.64 -4.02 -27.88
N LEU A 324 -1.21 -5.11 -28.36
CA LEU A 324 -2.33 -5.05 -29.30
C LEU A 324 -3.56 -4.46 -28.62
N GLU A 325 -4.22 -3.52 -29.27
CA GLU A 325 -5.50 -2.99 -28.82
C GLU A 325 -6.63 -3.97 -29.18
N VAL A 326 -7.10 -4.71 -28.17
CA VAL A 326 -8.20 -5.66 -28.31
C VAL A 326 -9.39 -5.17 -27.48
N PRO A 327 -10.59 -5.08 -28.08
CA PRO A 327 -11.81 -4.71 -27.34
C PRO A 327 -12.06 -5.63 -26.15
N ASN A 328 -12.54 -5.06 -25.04
CA ASN A 328 -12.87 -5.79 -23.81
C ASN A 328 -11.69 -6.53 -23.15
N ARG A 329 -10.47 -6.08 -23.40
CA ARG A 329 -9.28 -6.63 -22.74
C ARG A 329 -9.31 -6.35 -21.24
N LEU A 330 -9.20 -7.40 -20.41
CA LEU A 330 -9.09 -7.30 -18.95
C LEU A 330 -7.63 -7.12 -18.51
N PHE A 331 -6.72 -7.77 -19.21
CA PHE A 331 -5.30 -7.75 -18.91
C PHE A 331 -4.47 -7.98 -20.18
N ALA A 332 -3.32 -7.36 -20.25
CA ALA A 332 -2.30 -7.65 -21.24
C ALA A 332 -0.92 -7.44 -20.65
N LEU A 333 0.00 -8.34 -20.96
CA LEU A 333 1.41 -8.26 -20.62
C LEU A 333 2.22 -8.40 -21.90
N SER A 334 3.16 -7.48 -22.10
CA SER A 334 4.17 -7.59 -23.15
C SER A 334 5.54 -7.62 -22.49
N THR A 335 6.34 -8.60 -22.86
CA THR A 335 7.69 -8.76 -22.34
C THR A 335 8.58 -9.35 -23.41
N HIS A 336 9.84 -8.92 -23.46
CA HIS A 336 10.86 -9.57 -24.27
C HIS A 336 11.61 -10.57 -23.43
N ARG A 337 11.80 -11.79 -23.97
CA ARG A 337 12.56 -12.86 -23.34
C ARG A 337 13.20 -13.73 -24.42
N ASP A 338 14.43 -14.12 -24.20
CA ASP A 338 15.05 -15.22 -24.97
C ASP A 338 14.57 -16.56 -24.41
N LEU A 339 13.45 -17.03 -24.93
CA LEU A 339 12.82 -18.27 -24.47
C LEU A 339 13.68 -19.51 -24.69
N SER A 340 14.50 -19.51 -25.77
CA SER A 340 15.42 -20.61 -26.05
C SER A 340 16.46 -20.74 -24.94
N GLN A 341 17.15 -19.66 -24.61
CA GLN A 341 18.14 -19.65 -23.53
C GLN A 341 17.51 -19.94 -22.17
N MET A 342 16.32 -19.42 -21.88
CA MET A 342 15.60 -19.73 -20.66
C MET A 342 15.28 -21.21 -20.53
N TRP A 343 14.93 -21.86 -21.63
CA TRP A 343 14.63 -23.32 -21.67
C TRP A 343 15.88 -24.15 -21.46
N LEU A 344 16.92 -23.90 -22.25
CA LEU A 344 18.17 -24.67 -22.23
C LEU A 344 18.93 -24.46 -20.91
N ARG A 345 18.83 -23.33 -20.29
CA ARG A 345 19.52 -22.97 -19.02
C ARG A 345 18.55 -22.85 -17.84
N SER A 346 17.45 -23.57 -17.90
CA SER A 346 16.42 -23.52 -16.84
C SER A 346 16.93 -23.82 -15.44
N GLY A 347 18.00 -24.60 -15.33
CA GLY A 347 18.69 -24.88 -14.05
C GLY A 347 19.22 -23.64 -13.31
N ASP A 348 19.47 -22.54 -14.03
CA ASP A 348 19.87 -21.27 -13.43
C ASP A 348 18.67 -20.53 -12.79
N LEU A 349 17.46 -20.82 -13.23
CA LEU A 349 16.24 -20.06 -12.94
C LEU A 349 15.27 -20.78 -12.02
N LEU A 350 15.16 -22.09 -12.20
CA LEU A 350 14.15 -22.91 -11.56
C LEU A 350 14.73 -23.72 -10.41
N THR A 351 13.91 -23.96 -9.40
CA THR A 351 14.19 -24.96 -8.38
C THR A 351 14.21 -26.36 -8.98
N ASP A 352 14.69 -27.38 -8.25
CA ASP A 352 14.65 -28.78 -8.70
C ASP A 352 13.23 -29.18 -9.09
N ARG A 353 12.23 -28.79 -8.30
CA ARG A 353 10.82 -29.05 -8.61
C ARG A 353 10.36 -28.39 -9.92
N GLY A 354 10.77 -27.16 -10.16
CA GLY A 354 10.46 -26.45 -11.41
C GLY A 354 11.11 -27.09 -12.61
N ASN A 355 12.37 -27.56 -12.47
CA ASN A 355 13.09 -28.28 -13.51
C ASN A 355 12.48 -29.63 -13.81
N ASP A 356 12.03 -30.40 -12.79
CA ASP A 356 11.31 -31.68 -13.00
C ASP A 356 10.02 -31.45 -13.81
N GLN A 357 9.27 -30.41 -13.53
CA GLN A 357 8.07 -30.08 -14.29
C GLN A 357 8.39 -29.67 -15.73
N LEU A 358 9.46 -28.91 -15.94
CA LEU A 358 9.92 -28.52 -17.27
C LEU A 358 10.39 -29.71 -18.07
N ALA A 359 11.14 -30.66 -17.47
CA ALA A 359 11.62 -31.88 -18.12
C ALA A 359 10.45 -32.77 -18.62
N VAL A 360 9.35 -32.82 -17.86
CA VAL A 360 8.14 -33.53 -18.32
C VAL A 360 7.55 -32.83 -19.55
N ALA A 361 7.47 -31.50 -19.55
CA ALA A 361 6.98 -30.73 -20.68
C ALA A 361 7.91 -30.87 -21.89
N ASP A 362 9.22 -30.81 -21.68
CA ASP A 362 10.24 -30.96 -22.71
C ASP A 362 10.14 -32.33 -23.42
N THR A 363 10.01 -33.40 -22.64
CA THR A 363 9.83 -34.78 -23.19
C THR A 363 8.57 -34.87 -24.06
N ALA A 364 7.46 -34.26 -23.62
CA ALA A 364 6.20 -34.25 -24.36
C ALA A 364 6.33 -33.47 -25.67
N LEU A 365 6.97 -32.29 -25.63
CA LEU A 365 7.17 -31.44 -26.78
C LEU A 365 8.15 -32.01 -27.79
N THR A 366 9.25 -32.58 -27.32
CA THR A 366 10.20 -33.32 -28.16
C THR A 366 9.51 -34.48 -28.92
N THR A 367 8.61 -35.18 -28.24
CA THR A 367 7.80 -36.23 -28.88
C THR A 367 6.84 -35.66 -29.92
N PHE A 368 6.18 -34.56 -29.59
CA PHE A 368 5.25 -33.84 -30.51
C PHE A 368 5.95 -33.32 -31.76
N PHE A 369 7.16 -32.79 -31.61
CA PHE A 369 7.97 -32.28 -32.71
C PHE A 369 8.87 -33.32 -33.37
N SER A 370 8.52 -34.62 -33.30
CA SER A 370 9.19 -35.71 -33.97
C SER A 370 10.67 -35.89 -33.58
N GLY A 371 10.98 -35.70 -32.31
CA GLY A 371 12.32 -35.90 -31.76
C GLY A 371 13.25 -34.69 -31.89
N ARG A 372 12.75 -33.53 -32.32
CA ARG A 372 13.53 -32.28 -32.29
C ARG A 372 13.57 -31.70 -30.90
N ASP A 373 14.72 -31.15 -30.51
CA ASP A 373 14.85 -30.43 -29.27
C ASP A 373 13.96 -29.17 -29.27
N PHE A 374 13.12 -29.05 -28.26
CA PHE A 374 12.18 -27.94 -28.22
C PHE A 374 12.88 -26.61 -27.97
N GLY A 375 13.86 -26.58 -27.06
CA GLY A 375 14.62 -25.39 -26.71
C GLY A 375 15.50 -24.88 -27.85
N GLU A 376 16.28 -25.80 -28.45
CA GLU A 376 17.27 -25.47 -29.46
C GLU A 376 16.64 -25.37 -30.86
N ASP A 377 15.91 -26.42 -31.31
CA ASP A 377 15.43 -26.51 -32.70
C ASP A 377 14.13 -25.72 -32.95
N ILE A 378 13.30 -25.51 -31.92
CA ILE A 378 12.00 -24.85 -32.09
C ILE A 378 12.01 -23.42 -31.54
N LEU A 379 12.34 -23.23 -30.25
CA LEU A 379 12.39 -21.91 -29.67
C LEU A 379 13.52 -21.05 -30.24
N GLY A 380 14.67 -21.65 -30.58
CA GLY A 380 15.78 -20.98 -31.23
C GLY A 380 15.44 -20.38 -32.60
N LEU A 381 14.39 -20.88 -33.28
CA LEU A 381 13.88 -20.27 -34.54
C LEU A 381 12.97 -19.09 -34.30
N LEU A 382 12.50 -18.89 -33.07
CA LEU A 382 11.57 -17.79 -32.69
C LEU A 382 12.30 -16.59 -32.02
N ALA A 383 13.59 -16.76 -31.75
CA ALA A 383 14.45 -15.78 -31.07
C ALA A 383 14.93 -14.67 -32.00
#